data_7f3bc9567a57b3a963c7606a5f00642e
#
_entry.id   7f3bc9567a57b3a963c7606a5f00642e
#
_cell.length_a   1.000
_cell.length_b   1.000
_cell.length_c   1.000
_cell.angle_alpha   90.00
_cell.angle_beta   90.00
_cell.angle_gamma   90.00
#
_symmetry.space_group_name_H-M   'P 1'
#
loop_
_entity.id
_entity.type
_entity.pdbx_description
1 polymer ?
#
loop_
_entity_poly.entity_id
_entity_poly.type
_entity_poly.pdbx_seq_one_letter_code
_entity_poly.pdbx_strand_id
1 'polypeptide(L)'
;MKELAEKIGLNDSLCASVLSLCEKKENKINKLAKKCTQHGFSALAHQNDLMKLAVCLTCAKHTKEQYKRLKISDDIFYDTMNDIRIWCENNGNKGLKNYAWIQNHLKTELFRLGRLQFQFYTCNNPLYDYSRLPFNKGEKTIFVHIPQGERLIYSDCVNSLKTAKAFFAEHFPDYDYKFFICESWLLYEDNWRFMKSGCNILQFQSLFDIVMSSTDDRQSIERIFGKKRLIKKNYPENTSLQKRAKKFMLDGGKMGEGLGVINKNEI
;
A
#
# COMPACT_ATOMS: atom_id res chain seq x y z
N MET A 1 9.96 -2.09 -21.20
CA MET A 1 8.89 -2.93 -20.62
C MET A 1 9.43 -4.29 -20.19
N LYS A 2 10.08 -5.06 -21.06
CA LYS A 2 10.69 -6.35 -20.73
C LYS A 2 11.64 -6.23 -19.53
N GLU A 3 12.60 -5.30 -19.58
CA GLU A 3 13.51 -5.02 -18.46
C GLU A 3 12.79 -4.78 -17.14
N LEU A 4 11.71 -3.97 -17.13
CA LEU A 4 10.95 -3.72 -15.91
C LEU A 4 10.29 -5.02 -15.40
N ALA A 5 9.63 -5.77 -16.28
CA ALA A 5 8.96 -7.02 -15.92
C ALA A 5 9.95 -8.04 -15.30
N GLU A 6 11.15 -8.14 -15.86
CA GLU A 6 12.22 -8.99 -15.34
C GLU A 6 12.77 -8.47 -13.99
N LYS A 7 13.02 -7.17 -13.88
CA LYS A 7 13.57 -6.54 -12.66
C LYS A 7 12.62 -6.64 -11.46
N ILE A 8 11.30 -6.53 -11.68
CA ILE A 8 10.31 -6.73 -10.61
C ILE A 8 9.97 -8.22 -10.38
N GLY A 9 10.58 -9.16 -11.12
CA GLY A 9 10.33 -10.60 -10.97
C GLY A 9 8.91 -11.02 -11.35
N LEU A 10 8.34 -10.45 -12.43
CA LEU A 10 7.03 -10.88 -12.92
C LEU A 10 7.09 -12.34 -13.36
N ASN A 11 6.06 -13.13 -13.04
CA ASN A 11 5.96 -14.53 -13.44
C ASN A 11 6.22 -14.71 -14.95
N ASP A 12 7.05 -15.69 -15.33
CA ASP A 12 7.53 -15.88 -16.72
C ASP A 12 6.38 -16.05 -17.72
N SER A 13 5.37 -16.86 -17.39
CA SER A 13 4.22 -17.09 -18.27
C SER A 13 3.39 -15.81 -18.46
N LEU A 14 3.21 -15.04 -17.38
CA LEU A 14 2.53 -13.75 -17.43
C LEU A 14 3.37 -12.72 -18.20
N CYS A 15 4.68 -12.71 -18.03
CA CYS A 15 5.62 -11.86 -18.77
C CYS A 15 5.53 -12.14 -20.26
N ALA A 16 5.61 -13.39 -20.69
CA ALA A 16 5.47 -13.79 -22.10
C ALA A 16 4.10 -13.36 -22.68
N SER A 17 3.02 -13.56 -21.90
CA SER A 17 1.66 -13.19 -22.31
C SER A 17 1.50 -11.69 -22.52
N VAL A 18 2.02 -10.87 -21.58
CA VAL A 18 1.91 -9.41 -21.69
C VAL A 18 2.78 -8.85 -22.81
N LEU A 19 3.98 -9.39 -23.04
CA LEU A 19 4.84 -8.98 -24.14
C LEU A 19 4.21 -9.29 -25.49
N SER A 20 3.68 -10.50 -25.68
CA SER A 20 2.93 -10.86 -26.91
C SER A 20 1.70 -9.97 -27.12
N LEU A 21 0.97 -9.61 -26.06
CA LEU A 21 -0.13 -8.65 -26.17
C LEU A 21 0.35 -7.27 -26.62
N CYS A 22 1.51 -6.83 -26.11
CA CYS A 22 2.09 -5.54 -26.47
C CYS A 22 2.46 -5.46 -27.93
N GLU A 23 3.05 -6.51 -28.48
CA GLU A 23 3.36 -6.60 -29.92
C GLU A 23 2.09 -6.54 -30.79
N LYS A 24 1.07 -7.34 -30.42
CA LYS A 24 -0.20 -7.43 -31.18
C LYS A 24 -1.07 -6.19 -31.09
N LYS A 25 -1.00 -5.42 -30.02
CA LYS A 25 -1.91 -4.31 -29.73
C LYS A 25 -1.20 -3.01 -29.34
N GLU A 26 0.02 -2.80 -29.82
CA GLU A 26 0.90 -1.69 -29.47
C GLU A 26 0.18 -0.33 -29.54
N ASN A 27 -0.45 -0.01 -30.67
CA ASN A 27 -1.16 1.26 -30.89
C ASN A 27 -2.27 1.49 -29.85
N LYS A 28 -3.05 0.44 -29.52
CA LYS A 28 -4.12 0.53 -28.52
C LYS A 28 -3.55 0.77 -27.12
N ILE A 29 -2.48 0.06 -26.77
CA ILE A 29 -1.83 0.16 -25.45
C ILE A 29 -1.23 1.55 -25.29
N ASN A 30 -0.49 2.05 -26.29
CA ASN A 30 0.11 3.39 -26.27
C ASN A 30 -0.97 4.49 -26.16
N LYS A 31 -2.09 4.36 -26.89
CA LYS A 31 -3.22 5.30 -26.77
C LYS A 31 -3.84 5.29 -25.37
N LEU A 32 -4.03 4.12 -24.77
CA LEU A 32 -4.53 4.00 -23.41
C LEU A 32 -3.54 4.54 -22.38
N ALA A 33 -2.24 4.24 -22.51
CA ALA A 33 -1.20 4.74 -21.62
C ALA A 33 -1.14 6.28 -21.65
N LYS A 34 -1.15 6.88 -22.85
CA LYS A 34 -1.24 8.35 -22.99
C LYS A 34 -2.48 8.92 -22.31
N LYS A 35 -3.65 8.28 -22.48
CA LYS A 35 -4.88 8.72 -21.81
C LYS A 35 -4.76 8.61 -20.28
N CYS A 36 -4.16 7.52 -19.76
CA CYS A 36 -3.97 7.32 -18.33
C CYS A 36 -3.05 8.39 -17.73
N THR A 37 -1.94 8.73 -18.39
CA THR A 37 -1.00 9.74 -17.90
C THR A 37 -1.58 11.17 -17.96
N GLN A 38 -2.48 11.46 -18.89
CA GLN A 38 -3.07 12.80 -19.05
C GLN A 38 -4.36 13.01 -18.24
N HIS A 39 -5.22 11.97 -18.13
CA HIS A 39 -6.59 12.09 -17.62
C HIS A 39 -6.91 11.11 -16.48
N GLY A 40 -5.91 10.36 -16.01
CA GLY A 40 -6.07 9.37 -14.96
C GLY A 40 -6.51 7.99 -15.46
N PHE A 41 -6.47 7.02 -14.57
CA PHE A 41 -6.53 5.59 -14.89
C PHE A 41 -7.96 5.02 -15.04
N SER A 42 -9.01 5.83 -14.95
CA SER A 42 -10.40 5.39 -15.14
C SER A 42 -10.65 4.71 -16.50
N ALA A 43 -9.86 5.08 -17.52
CA ALA A 43 -9.91 4.44 -18.85
C ALA A 43 -9.62 2.91 -18.82
N LEU A 44 -9.04 2.41 -17.74
CA LEU A 44 -8.76 0.98 -17.56
C LEU A 44 -9.92 0.19 -16.95
N ALA A 45 -10.96 0.82 -16.44
CA ALA A 45 -12.07 0.16 -15.73
C ALA A 45 -12.68 -1.02 -16.52
N HIS A 46 -12.86 -0.84 -17.83
CA HIS A 46 -13.48 -1.83 -18.72
C HIS A 46 -12.47 -2.70 -19.49
N GLN A 47 -11.16 -2.61 -19.19
CA GLN A 47 -10.16 -3.47 -19.81
C GLN A 47 -9.99 -4.76 -18.98
N ASN A 48 -9.60 -5.87 -19.66
CA ASN A 48 -9.22 -7.08 -18.95
C ASN A 48 -7.88 -6.89 -18.20
N ASP A 49 -7.60 -7.77 -17.26
CA ASP A 49 -6.48 -7.61 -16.35
C ASP A 49 -5.11 -7.68 -17.04
N LEU A 50 -4.98 -8.45 -18.14
CA LEU A 50 -3.76 -8.49 -18.94
C LEU A 50 -3.52 -7.15 -19.69
N MET A 51 -4.60 -6.54 -20.23
CA MET A 51 -4.52 -5.21 -20.85
C MET A 51 -4.17 -4.12 -19.83
N LYS A 52 -4.76 -4.18 -18.63
CA LYS A 52 -4.42 -3.26 -17.52
C LYS A 52 -2.94 -3.36 -17.18
N LEU A 53 -2.40 -4.59 -17.07
CA LEU A 53 -0.98 -4.81 -16.83
C LEU A 53 -0.11 -4.20 -17.94
N ALA A 54 -0.42 -4.48 -19.21
CA ALA A 54 0.32 -3.96 -20.36
C ALA A 54 0.37 -2.42 -20.35
N VAL A 55 -0.77 -1.77 -20.08
CA VAL A 55 -0.85 -0.31 -20.02
C VAL A 55 -0.06 0.23 -18.82
N CYS A 56 -0.17 -0.37 -17.63
CA CYS A 56 0.57 0.07 -16.43
C CYS A 56 2.09 -0.07 -16.64
N LEU A 57 2.57 -1.18 -17.20
CA LEU A 57 3.98 -1.36 -17.54
C LEU A 57 4.46 -0.35 -18.61
N THR A 58 3.58 0.08 -19.51
CA THR A 58 3.89 1.15 -20.49
C THR A 58 3.97 2.51 -19.80
N CYS A 59 3.04 2.83 -18.90
CA CYS A 59 3.07 4.06 -18.10
C CYS A 59 4.33 4.14 -17.22
N ALA A 60 4.81 3.02 -16.68
CA ALA A 60 6.00 2.98 -15.84
C ALA A 60 7.28 3.48 -16.54
N LYS A 61 7.35 3.43 -17.89
CA LYS A 61 8.44 4.07 -18.65
C LYS A 61 8.46 5.59 -18.43
N HIS A 62 7.28 6.20 -18.45
CA HIS A 62 7.16 7.64 -18.21
C HIS A 62 7.49 7.97 -16.75
N THR A 63 7.04 7.15 -15.81
CA THR A 63 7.39 7.29 -14.38
C THR A 63 8.89 7.19 -14.18
N LYS A 64 9.60 6.28 -14.87
CA LYS A 64 11.07 6.16 -14.76
C LYS A 64 11.77 7.46 -15.20
N GLU A 65 11.28 8.12 -16.25
CA GLU A 65 11.84 9.42 -16.67
C GLU A 65 11.57 10.53 -15.64
N GLN A 66 10.45 10.48 -14.93
CA GLN A 66 10.19 11.42 -13.82
C GLN A 66 11.14 11.16 -12.63
N TYR A 67 11.41 9.90 -12.27
CA TYR A 67 12.39 9.53 -11.24
C TYR A 67 13.78 10.07 -11.57
N LYS A 68 14.22 9.94 -12.84
CA LYS A 68 15.49 10.51 -13.29
C LYS A 68 15.54 12.04 -13.13
N ARG A 69 14.47 12.75 -13.51
CA ARG A 69 14.40 14.22 -13.36
C ARG A 69 14.47 14.64 -11.89
N LEU A 70 13.85 13.85 -11.00
CA LEU A 70 13.86 14.07 -9.56
C LEU A 70 15.14 13.55 -8.89
N LYS A 71 16.07 12.95 -9.66
CA LYS A 71 17.31 12.31 -9.19
C LYS A 71 17.05 11.17 -8.18
N ILE A 72 15.88 10.52 -8.26
CA ILE A 72 15.55 9.36 -7.45
C ILE A 72 16.20 8.13 -8.08
N SER A 73 16.80 7.27 -7.25
CA SER A 73 17.56 6.10 -7.70
C SER A 73 16.68 5.05 -8.39
N ASP A 74 17.30 4.27 -9.28
CA ASP A 74 16.65 3.15 -9.97
C ASP A 74 16.20 2.07 -8.98
N ASP A 75 16.90 1.88 -7.85
CA ASP A 75 16.51 0.89 -6.83
C ASP A 75 15.16 1.27 -6.22
N ILE A 76 14.96 2.53 -5.82
CA ILE A 76 13.66 3.01 -5.30
C ILE A 76 12.57 2.86 -6.36
N PHE A 77 12.89 3.10 -7.63
CA PHE A 77 11.93 2.89 -8.72
C PHE A 77 11.50 1.43 -8.83
N TYR A 78 12.44 0.48 -8.88
CA TYR A 78 12.11 -0.94 -9.01
C TYR A 78 11.42 -1.48 -7.76
N ASP A 79 11.84 -1.09 -6.57
CA ASP A 79 11.19 -1.45 -5.30
C ASP A 79 9.73 -0.95 -5.29
N THR A 80 9.51 0.29 -5.72
CA THR A 80 8.15 0.87 -5.81
C THR A 80 7.30 0.13 -6.85
N MET A 81 7.84 -0.17 -8.03
CA MET A 81 7.11 -0.89 -9.08
C MET A 81 6.89 -2.38 -8.77
N ASN A 82 7.60 -2.95 -7.79
CA ASN A 82 7.42 -4.34 -7.36
C ASN A 82 5.98 -4.65 -6.89
N ASP A 83 5.23 -3.65 -6.47
CA ASP A 83 3.80 -3.81 -6.15
C ASP A 83 2.99 -4.33 -7.34
N ILE A 84 3.38 -4.04 -8.58
CA ILE A 84 2.74 -4.59 -9.78
C ILE A 84 2.80 -6.11 -9.75
N ARG A 85 3.97 -6.71 -9.43
CA ARG A 85 4.15 -8.15 -9.29
C ARG A 85 3.25 -8.72 -8.18
N ILE A 86 3.31 -8.12 -6.99
CA ILE A 86 2.53 -8.57 -5.81
C ILE A 86 1.04 -8.62 -6.14
N TRP A 87 0.50 -7.60 -6.80
CA TRP A 87 -0.92 -7.56 -7.18
C TRP A 87 -1.27 -8.49 -8.33
N CYS A 88 -0.32 -8.81 -9.23
CA CYS A 88 -0.52 -9.87 -10.22
C CYS A 88 -0.55 -11.26 -9.57
N GLU A 89 0.34 -11.53 -8.61
CA GLU A 89 0.34 -12.78 -7.82
C GLU A 89 -0.97 -12.96 -7.04
N ASN A 90 -1.45 -11.90 -6.38
CA ASN A 90 -2.73 -11.90 -5.68
C ASN A 90 -3.94 -12.16 -6.60
N ASN A 91 -3.79 -11.89 -7.89
CA ASN A 91 -4.77 -12.19 -8.94
C ASN A 91 -4.49 -13.55 -9.65
N GLY A 92 -3.67 -14.41 -9.06
CA GLY A 92 -3.32 -15.73 -9.62
C GLY A 92 -2.53 -15.62 -10.93
N ASN A 93 -1.72 -14.59 -11.10
CA ASN A 93 -0.92 -14.28 -12.30
C ASN A 93 -1.75 -14.16 -13.59
N LYS A 94 -3.01 -13.69 -13.48
CA LYS A 94 -3.90 -13.45 -14.64
C LYS A 94 -3.79 -12.02 -15.21
N GLY A 95 -2.92 -11.20 -14.65
CA GLY A 95 -2.75 -9.79 -14.94
C GLY A 95 -3.08 -8.90 -13.74
N LEU A 96 -3.20 -7.60 -13.96
CA LEU A 96 -3.34 -6.60 -12.92
C LEU A 96 -4.81 -6.20 -12.70
N LYS A 97 -5.45 -6.73 -11.65
CA LYS A 97 -6.82 -6.36 -11.28
C LYS A 97 -6.86 -5.00 -10.59
N ASN A 98 -5.99 -4.75 -9.62
CA ASN A 98 -6.00 -3.55 -8.77
C ASN A 98 -5.17 -2.40 -9.35
N TYR A 99 -5.48 -2.00 -10.58
CA TYR A 99 -4.82 -0.86 -11.25
C TYR A 99 -5.07 0.48 -10.52
N ALA A 100 -6.20 0.60 -9.81
CA ALA A 100 -6.53 1.80 -9.05
C ALA A 100 -5.55 2.07 -7.89
N TRP A 101 -4.97 1.01 -7.32
CA TRP A 101 -3.88 1.13 -6.36
C TRP A 101 -2.56 1.49 -7.05
N ILE A 102 -2.22 0.77 -8.12
CA ILE A 102 -0.96 0.95 -8.86
C ILE A 102 -0.83 2.34 -9.51
N GLN A 103 -1.95 3.03 -9.79
CA GLN A 103 -1.86 4.38 -10.32
C GLN A 103 -1.09 5.36 -9.43
N ASN A 104 -1.12 5.19 -8.09
CA ASN A 104 -0.39 6.07 -7.16
C ASN A 104 1.13 5.94 -7.35
N HIS A 105 1.62 4.73 -7.60
CA HIS A 105 3.01 4.43 -7.93
C HIS A 105 3.41 5.07 -9.27
N LEU A 106 2.54 4.92 -10.28
CA LEU A 106 2.78 5.42 -11.64
C LEU A 106 2.70 6.94 -11.75
N LYS A 107 1.99 7.61 -10.86
CA LYS A 107 1.92 9.08 -10.79
C LYS A 107 3.04 9.72 -9.96
N THR A 108 3.97 8.93 -9.45
CA THR A 108 5.02 9.42 -8.54
C THR A 108 4.43 10.05 -7.26
N GLU A 109 3.33 9.50 -6.78
CA GLU A 109 2.62 9.92 -5.56
C GLU A 109 2.89 8.99 -4.39
N LEU A 110 3.43 7.77 -4.66
CA LEU A 110 3.74 6.74 -3.67
C LEU A 110 5.11 6.12 -3.96
N PHE A 111 5.90 5.91 -2.90
CA PHE A 111 7.26 5.38 -2.96
C PHE A 111 7.45 4.25 -1.95
N ARG A 112 8.11 3.16 -2.35
CA ARG A 112 8.58 2.15 -1.41
C ARG A 112 9.99 2.53 -0.94
N LEU A 113 10.15 2.71 0.37
CA LEU A 113 11.41 3.08 0.99
C LEU A 113 11.74 2.05 2.08
N GLY A 114 12.37 0.97 1.68
CA GLY A 114 12.61 -0.19 2.53
C GLY A 114 11.34 -1.01 2.79
N ARG A 115 11.03 -1.25 4.08
CA ARG A 115 9.90 -2.11 4.47
C ARG A 115 8.53 -1.49 4.20
N LEU A 116 8.42 -0.18 4.23
CA LEU A 116 7.15 0.56 4.15
C LEU A 116 7.02 1.32 2.83
N GLN A 117 5.79 1.76 2.55
CA GLN A 117 5.49 2.65 1.44
C GLN A 117 4.94 3.97 1.97
N PHE A 118 5.22 5.05 1.27
CA PHE A 118 4.91 6.41 1.68
C PHE A 118 4.23 7.15 0.55
N GLN A 119 3.07 7.72 0.84
CA GLN A 119 2.24 8.42 -0.15
C GLN A 119 1.98 9.86 0.28
N PHE A 120 2.09 10.80 -0.66
CA PHE A 120 1.58 12.14 -0.46
C PHE A 120 0.08 12.09 -0.14
N TYR A 121 -0.31 12.73 0.93
CA TYR A 121 -1.69 12.72 1.36
C TYR A 121 -2.14 14.09 1.88
N THR A 122 -3.33 14.51 1.48
CA THR A 122 -4.02 15.67 2.03
C THR A 122 -5.17 15.19 2.89
N CYS A 123 -5.20 15.59 4.14
CA CYS A 123 -6.16 15.13 5.14
C CYS A 123 -7.58 15.65 4.84
N ASN A 124 -8.35 14.91 4.05
CA ASN A 124 -9.72 15.27 3.66
C ASN A 124 -10.74 14.16 3.95
N ASN A 125 -10.39 13.13 4.75
CA ASN A 125 -11.31 12.04 5.05
C ASN A 125 -12.50 12.59 5.86
N PRO A 126 -13.75 12.48 5.34
CA PRO A 126 -14.94 13.01 6.02
C PRO A 126 -15.30 12.25 7.31
N LEU A 127 -14.71 11.09 7.54
CA LEU A 127 -14.94 10.28 8.74
C LEU A 127 -14.03 10.69 9.92
N TYR A 128 -13.07 11.58 9.69
CA TYR A 128 -12.18 12.05 10.74
C TYR A 128 -12.80 13.19 11.55
N ASP A 129 -12.76 13.06 12.86
CA ASP A 129 -13.03 14.18 13.78
C ASP A 129 -11.77 15.02 13.97
N TYR A 130 -11.56 15.98 13.07
CA TYR A 130 -10.38 16.85 13.08
C TYR A 130 -10.19 17.68 14.35
N SER A 131 -11.25 17.87 15.16
CA SER A 131 -11.13 18.59 16.42
C SER A 131 -10.29 17.82 17.48
N ARG A 132 -10.11 16.52 17.26
CA ARG A 132 -9.37 15.61 18.15
C ARG A 132 -8.04 15.14 17.57
N LEU A 133 -7.69 15.60 16.37
CA LEU A 133 -6.47 15.19 15.67
C LEU A 133 -5.39 16.25 15.79
N PRO A 134 -4.09 15.89 15.73
CA PRO A 134 -2.98 16.85 15.80
C PRO A 134 -2.77 17.62 14.48
N PHE A 135 -3.63 17.40 13.48
CA PHE A 135 -3.60 18.05 12.17
C PHE A 135 -5.01 18.48 11.72
N ASN A 136 -5.09 19.46 10.83
CA ASN A 136 -6.34 20.01 10.35
C ASN A 136 -6.81 19.35 9.04
N LYS A 137 -8.10 19.53 8.73
CA LYS A 137 -8.61 19.20 7.40
C LYS A 137 -7.90 20.05 6.35
N GLY A 138 -7.47 19.42 5.26
CA GLY A 138 -6.68 20.06 4.20
C GLY A 138 -5.17 20.09 4.45
N GLU A 139 -4.71 19.70 5.63
CA GLU A 139 -3.28 19.67 5.94
C GLU A 139 -2.56 18.54 5.17
N LYS A 140 -1.34 18.82 4.71
CA LYS A 140 -0.48 17.86 4.03
C LYS A 140 0.18 16.93 5.05
N THR A 141 0.15 15.64 4.77
CA THR A 141 0.80 14.60 5.57
C THR A 141 1.42 13.57 4.62
N ILE A 142 2.20 12.63 5.17
CA ILE A 142 2.66 11.45 4.44
C ILE A 142 1.91 10.23 4.99
N PHE A 143 1.16 9.55 4.13
CA PHE A 143 0.46 8.33 4.50
C PHE A 143 1.41 7.13 4.41
N VAL A 144 1.46 6.32 5.47
CA VAL A 144 2.29 5.12 5.58
C VAL A 144 1.46 3.89 5.23
N HIS A 145 1.90 3.15 4.22
CA HIS A 145 1.30 1.88 3.84
C HIS A 145 2.24 0.72 4.17
N ILE A 146 1.64 -0.44 4.45
CA ILE A 146 2.34 -1.66 4.79
C ILE A 146 2.20 -2.64 3.61
N PRO A 147 3.18 -2.72 2.70
CA PRO A 147 3.12 -3.65 1.58
C PRO A 147 3.15 -5.10 2.07
N GLN A 148 2.46 -5.98 1.33
CA GLN A 148 2.42 -7.40 1.57
C GLN A 148 3.78 -8.06 1.26
N GLY A 149 4.04 -9.22 1.88
CA GLY A 149 5.14 -10.14 1.55
C GLY A 149 6.14 -10.29 2.68
N GLU A 150 6.84 -9.24 3.07
CA GLU A 150 7.90 -9.31 4.06
C GLU A 150 7.39 -9.20 5.49
N ARG A 151 8.15 -9.77 6.43
CA ARG A 151 7.86 -9.64 7.87
C ARG A 151 7.91 -8.16 8.29
N LEU A 152 7.04 -7.80 9.22
CA LEU A 152 6.99 -6.45 9.79
C LEU A 152 7.98 -6.38 10.98
N ILE A 153 9.27 -6.28 10.68
CA ILE A 153 10.34 -6.20 11.69
C ILE A 153 10.44 -4.75 12.15
N TYR A 154 10.48 -4.53 13.47
CA TYR A 154 10.49 -3.19 14.08
C TYR A 154 11.64 -2.32 13.56
N SER A 155 12.89 -2.82 13.58
CA SER A 155 14.05 -2.08 13.08
C SER A 155 13.91 -1.66 11.63
N ASP A 156 13.33 -2.51 10.77
CA ASP A 156 13.16 -2.22 9.36
C ASP A 156 12.10 -1.14 9.13
N CYS A 157 11.05 -1.13 9.96
CA CYS A 157 10.04 -0.07 9.95
C CYS A 157 10.61 1.27 10.40
N VAL A 158 11.42 1.28 11.48
CA VAL A 158 12.13 2.49 11.95
C VAL A 158 13.07 3.01 10.86
N ASN A 159 13.85 2.13 10.23
CA ASN A 159 14.76 2.52 9.16
C ASN A 159 13.99 3.08 7.94
N SER A 160 12.84 2.48 7.59
CA SER A 160 11.97 3.00 6.52
C SER A 160 11.48 4.42 6.82
N LEU A 161 11.06 4.70 8.05
CA LEU A 161 10.61 6.04 8.46
C LEU A 161 11.76 7.06 8.37
N LYS A 162 12.95 6.72 8.85
CA LYS A 162 14.17 7.58 8.74
C LYS A 162 14.53 7.84 7.29
N THR A 163 14.52 6.80 6.47
CA THR A 163 14.77 6.92 5.02
C THR A 163 13.72 7.81 4.36
N ALA A 164 12.44 7.67 4.72
CA ALA A 164 11.38 8.49 4.17
C ALA A 164 11.53 9.96 4.56
N LYS A 165 11.88 10.27 5.81
CA LYS A 165 12.14 11.65 6.25
C LYS A 165 13.24 12.31 5.41
N ALA A 166 14.37 11.61 5.21
CA ALA A 166 15.48 12.09 4.39
C ALA A 166 15.07 12.24 2.91
N PHE A 167 14.39 11.23 2.36
CA PHE A 167 13.93 11.19 0.98
C PHE A 167 13.00 12.36 0.62
N PHE A 168 12.00 12.64 1.45
CA PHE A 168 11.08 13.75 1.18
C PHE A 168 11.77 15.11 1.35
N ALA A 169 12.69 15.24 2.27
CA ALA A 169 13.48 16.48 2.43
C ALA A 169 14.40 16.74 1.22
N GLU A 170 14.97 15.69 0.62
CA GLU A 170 15.88 15.80 -0.52
C GLU A 170 15.14 16.02 -1.84
N HIS A 171 14.12 15.20 -2.12
CA HIS A 171 13.50 15.16 -3.45
C HIS A 171 12.23 16.01 -3.55
N PHE A 172 11.62 16.40 -2.42
CA PHE A 172 10.35 17.15 -2.37
C PHE A 172 10.37 18.23 -1.27
N PRO A 173 11.37 19.12 -1.24
CA PRO A 173 11.54 20.13 -0.18
C PRO A 173 10.35 21.09 -0.04
N ASP A 174 9.58 21.31 -1.13
CA ASP A 174 8.39 22.17 -1.14
C ASP A 174 7.12 21.48 -0.60
N TYR A 175 7.20 20.17 -0.29
CA TYR A 175 6.10 19.45 0.32
C TYR A 175 6.20 19.53 1.83
N ASP A 176 5.69 20.63 2.40
CA ASP A 176 5.69 20.82 3.85
C ASP A 176 4.65 19.91 4.51
N TYR A 177 5.11 19.00 5.36
CA TYR A 177 4.30 18.12 6.18
C TYR A 177 4.89 18.00 7.58
N LYS A 178 4.03 17.73 8.57
CA LYS A 178 4.47 17.55 9.96
C LYS A 178 4.39 16.10 10.41
N PHE A 179 3.42 15.35 9.87
CA PHE A 179 3.09 14.01 10.36
C PHE A 179 3.20 12.96 9.26
N PHE A 180 3.72 11.80 9.65
CA PHE A 180 3.41 10.53 9.02
C PHE A 180 2.13 10.00 9.66
N ILE A 181 1.18 9.53 8.86
CA ILE A 181 -0.08 8.96 9.34
C ILE A 181 -0.28 7.56 8.77
N CYS A 182 -0.91 6.69 9.52
CA CYS A 182 -1.27 5.34 9.09
C CYS A 182 -2.64 4.98 9.62
N GLU A 183 -3.54 4.55 8.75
CA GLU A 183 -4.84 4.00 9.13
C GLU A 183 -4.86 2.52 8.79
N SER A 184 -4.95 1.66 9.80
CA SER A 184 -4.82 0.23 9.63
C SER A 184 -5.43 -0.55 10.78
N TRP A 185 -5.91 -1.77 10.50
CA TRP A 185 -6.26 -2.73 11.52
C TRP A 185 -5.08 -3.10 12.44
N LEU A 186 -3.83 -2.96 11.96
CA LEU A 186 -2.63 -3.17 12.76
C LEU A 186 -2.49 -2.17 13.90
N LEU A 187 -3.14 -1.01 13.79
CA LEU A 187 -3.13 0.07 14.78
C LEU A 187 -4.37 0.09 15.66
N TYR A 188 -5.26 -0.92 15.57
CA TYR A 188 -6.42 -0.99 16.42
C TYR A 188 -6.01 -1.14 17.89
N GLU A 189 -6.51 -0.28 18.75
CA GLU A 189 -6.07 -0.16 20.14
C GLU A 189 -6.22 -1.47 20.95
N ASP A 190 -7.27 -2.26 20.70
CA ASP A 190 -7.53 -3.52 21.40
C ASP A 190 -6.72 -4.74 20.88
N ASN A 191 -5.81 -4.56 19.92
CA ASN A 191 -5.00 -5.65 19.38
C ASN A 191 -4.20 -6.41 20.44
N TRP A 192 -3.73 -5.73 21.48
CA TRP A 192 -2.99 -6.33 22.59
C TRP A 192 -3.80 -7.41 23.34
N ARG A 193 -5.13 -7.35 23.30
CA ARG A 193 -6.02 -8.28 24.00
C ARG A 193 -6.03 -9.70 23.40
N PHE A 194 -5.67 -9.82 22.13
CA PHE A 194 -5.65 -11.14 21.47
C PHE A 194 -4.34 -11.45 20.75
N MET A 195 -3.45 -10.49 20.59
CA MET A 195 -2.13 -10.74 20.01
C MET A 195 -1.16 -11.25 21.08
N LYS A 196 -0.13 -11.96 20.62
CA LYS A 196 0.97 -12.38 21.50
C LYS A 196 1.78 -11.16 21.89
N SER A 197 2.08 -11.01 23.19
CA SER A 197 2.99 -9.95 23.67
C SER A 197 4.32 -9.99 22.90
N GLY A 198 4.83 -8.82 22.53
CA GLY A 198 6.07 -8.65 21.79
C GLY A 198 6.04 -9.12 20.34
N CYS A 199 4.86 -9.43 19.76
CA CYS A 199 4.77 -9.74 18.34
C CYS A 199 5.04 -8.50 17.47
N ASN A 200 5.47 -8.73 16.23
CA ASN A 200 5.83 -7.67 15.29
C ASN A 200 4.70 -6.64 15.07
N ILE A 201 3.45 -7.06 15.14
CA ILE A 201 2.30 -6.14 14.98
C ILE A 201 2.23 -5.15 16.14
N LEU A 202 2.34 -5.62 17.39
CA LEU A 202 2.33 -4.72 18.54
C LEU A 202 3.59 -3.84 18.60
N GLN A 203 4.75 -4.36 18.16
CA GLN A 203 5.96 -3.55 18.02
C GLN A 203 5.80 -2.47 16.94
N PHE A 204 5.19 -2.79 15.79
CA PHE A 204 4.87 -1.79 14.77
C PHE A 204 3.86 -0.75 15.30
N GLN A 205 2.83 -1.19 16.01
CA GLN A 205 1.83 -0.31 16.61
C GLN A 205 2.47 0.70 17.56
N SER A 206 3.48 0.29 18.34
CA SER A 206 4.17 1.16 19.30
C SER A 206 5.01 2.27 18.66
N LEU A 207 5.15 2.30 17.32
CA LEU A 207 5.78 3.41 16.60
C LEU A 207 4.86 4.63 16.48
N PHE A 208 3.56 4.46 16.72
CA PHE A 208 2.55 5.47 16.43
C PHE A 208 1.82 5.89 17.71
N ASP A 209 1.52 7.17 17.83
CA ASP A 209 0.48 7.66 18.72
C ASP A 209 -0.87 7.38 18.08
N ILE A 210 -1.69 6.54 18.73
CA ILE A 210 -3.02 6.21 18.23
C ILE A 210 -3.97 7.34 18.61
N VAL A 211 -4.42 8.08 17.61
CA VAL A 211 -5.25 9.30 17.81
C VAL A 211 -6.73 9.06 17.54
N MET A 212 -7.07 7.97 16.85
CA MET A 212 -8.46 7.57 16.61
C MET A 212 -8.54 6.05 16.46
N SER A 213 -9.61 5.47 16.94
CA SER A 213 -9.91 4.04 16.81
C SER A 213 -11.37 3.85 16.41
N SER A 214 -11.64 2.87 15.56
CA SER A 214 -12.98 2.50 15.15
C SER A 214 -13.18 0.99 15.21
N THR A 215 -14.44 0.56 15.37
CA THR A 215 -14.80 -0.87 15.32
C THR A 215 -15.17 -1.33 13.90
N ASP A 216 -14.68 -0.66 12.89
CA ASP A 216 -14.78 -1.16 11.51
C ASP A 216 -13.88 -2.39 11.34
N ASP A 217 -14.53 -3.55 11.24
CA ASP A 217 -13.85 -4.85 11.20
C ASP A 217 -13.46 -5.31 9.79
N ARG A 218 -13.78 -4.54 8.74
CA ARG A 218 -13.63 -4.98 7.35
C ARG A 218 -12.19 -5.39 7.03
N GLN A 219 -11.25 -4.51 7.32
CA GLN A 219 -9.84 -4.76 7.01
C GLN A 219 -9.26 -5.89 7.87
N SER A 220 -9.49 -5.88 9.18
CA SER A 220 -9.00 -6.91 10.11
C SER A 220 -9.55 -8.30 9.77
N ILE A 221 -10.84 -8.41 9.47
CA ILE A 221 -11.46 -9.67 9.07
C ILE A 221 -10.89 -10.19 7.75
N GLU A 222 -10.75 -9.32 6.75
CA GLU A 222 -10.17 -9.70 5.46
C GLU A 222 -8.73 -10.20 5.63
N ARG A 223 -7.90 -9.48 6.37
CA ARG A 223 -6.47 -9.80 6.54
C ARG A 223 -6.23 -11.03 7.40
N ILE A 224 -7.04 -11.26 8.44
CA ILE A 224 -6.87 -12.41 9.33
C ILE A 224 -7.57 -13.66 8.78
N PHE A 225 -8.77 -13.53 8.23
CA PHE A 225 -9.64 -14.65 7.89
C PHE A 225 -9.95 -14.80 6.40
N GLY A 226 -9.53 -13.85 5.57
CA GLY A 226 -9.76 -13.81 4.14
C GLY A 226 -11.14 -13.28 3.73
N LYS A 227 -12.19 -13.60 4.48
CA LYS A 227 -13.55 -13.12 4.22
C LYS A 227 -14.43 -13.09 5.47
N LYS A 228 -15.40 -12.20 5.47
CA LYS A 228 -16.42 -12.12 6.55
C LYS A 228 -17.32 -13.37 6.57
N ARG A 229 -17.63 -13.84 7.78
CA ARG A 229 -18.58 -14.93 8.03
C ARG A 229 -19.76 -14.40 8.82
N LEU A 230 -20.97 -14.90 8.52
CA LEU A 230 -22.19 -14.52 9.26
C LEU A 230 -22.15 -15.03 10.71
N ILE A 231 -21.60 -16.21 10.91
CA ILE A 231 -21.52 -16.87 12.24
C ILE A 231 -20.06 -16.87 12.66
N LYS A 232 -19.75 -16.26 13.82
CA LYS A 232 -18.38 -16.13 14.34
C LYS A 232 -17.69 -17.48 14.54
N LYS A 233 -18.43 -18.52 14.95
CA LYS A 233 -17.89 -19.89 15.12
C LYS A 233 -17.33 -20.49 13.81
N ASN A 234 -17.76 -20.02 12.64
CA ASN A 234 -17.35 -20.52 11.33
C ASN A 234 -16.05 -19.87 10.79
N TYR A 235 -15.43 -18.97 11.54
CA TYR A 235 -14.11 -18.46 11.15
C TYR A 235 -13.03 -19.56 11.27
N PRO A 236 -12.07 -19.64 10.32
CA PRO A 236 -11.01 -20.64 10.35
C PRO A 236 -10.07 -20.45 11.54
N GLU A 237 -9.36 -21.52 11.90
CA GLU A 237 -8.37 -21.56 12.98
C GLU A 237 -7.03 -22.16 12.51
N ASN A 238 -6.67 -21.92 11.24
CA ASN A 238 -5.49 -22.49 10.61
C ASN A 238 -4.18 -21.93 11.18
N THR A 239 -4.23 -20.69 11.70
CA THR A 239 -3.06 -20.02 12.29
C THR A 239 -3.31 -19.66 13.75
N SER A 240 -2.21 -19.48 14.51
CA SER A 240 -2.31 -19.07 15.91
C SER A 240 -2.97 -17.69 16.08
N LEU A 241 -2.82 -16.79 15.11
CA LEU A 241 -3.51 -15.50 15.11
C LEU A 241 -5.01 -15.67 14.89
N GLN A 242 -5.41 -16.50 13.92
CA GLN A 242 -6.84 -16.81 13.69
C GLN A 242 -7.52 -17.40 14.92
N LYS A 243 -6.87 -18.36 15.61
CA LYS A 243 -7.40 -18.95 16.85
C LYS A 243 -7.65 -17.89 17.92
N ARG A 244 -6.67 -17.01 18.20
CA ARG A 244 -6.79 -15.97 19.20
C ARG A 244 -7.82 -14.89 18.83
N ALA A 245 -7.81 -14.42 17.60
CA ALA A 245 -8.75 -13.43 17.12
C ALA A 245 -10.20 -13.95 17.15
N LYS A 246 -10.41 -15.21 16.73
CA LYS A 246 -11.74 -15.86 16.82
C LYS A 246 -12.21 -15.99 18.27
N LYS A 247 -11.34 -16.45 19.17
CA LYS A 247 -11.67 -16.53 20.60
C LYS A 247 -12.06 -15.17 21.14
N PHE A 248 -11.25 -14.12 20.88
CA PHE A 248 -11.54 -12.75 21.29
C PHE A 248 -12.93 -12.28 20.83
N MET A 249 -13.29 -12.54 19.57
CA MET A 249 -14.61 -12.20 19.06
C MET A 249 -15.75 -13.00 19.71
N LEU A 250 -15.54 -14.29 20.02
CA LEU A 250 -16.52 -15.14 20.69
C LEU A 250 -16.74 -14.70 22.14
N ASP A 251 -15.70 -14.20 22.80
CA ASP A 251 -15.74 -13.64 24.15
C ASP A 251 -16.33 -12.20 24.19
N GLY A 252 -16.91 -11.72 23.07
CA GLY A 252 -17.57 -10.41 22.98
C GLY A 252 -16.68 -9.26 22.50
N GLY A 253 -15.39 -9.52 22.25
CA GLY A 253 -14.47 -8.52 21.68
C GLY A 253 -14.89 -8.07 20.28
N LYS A 254 -14.51 -6.85 19.92
CA LYS A 254 -14.72 -6.26 18.59
C LYS A 254 -13.38 -6.10 17.88
N MET A 255 -13.36 -6.43 16.61
CA MET A 255 -12.23 -6.11 15.74
C MET A 255 -12.40 -4.69 15.20
N GLY A 256 -11.29 -4.08 14.79
CA GLY A 256 -11.36 -2.69 14.33
C GLY A 256 -10.11 -2.26 13.58
N GLU A 257 -9.98 -0.95 13.44
CA GLU A 257 -8.82 -0.27 12.88
C GLU A 257 -8.51 1.01 13.67
N GLY A 258 -7.28 1.48 13.60
CA GLY A 258 -6.81 2.70 14.25
C GLY A 258 -6.11 3.62 13.29
N LEU A 259 -6.23 4.93 13.54
CA LEU A 259 -5.41 5.97 12.94
C LEU A 259 -4.28 6.31 13.89
N GLY A 260 -3.06 6.11 13.45
CA GLY A 260 -1.85 6.46 14.18
C GLY A 260 -1.10 7.59 13.50
N VAL A 261 -0.38 8.37 14.27
CA VAL A 261 0.46 9.48 13.82
C VAL A 261 1.87 9.35 14.37
N ILE A 262 2.85 9.84 13.62
CA ILE A 262 4.23 10.04 14.06
C ILE A 262 4.63 11.47 13.66
N ASN A 263 5.08 12.27 14.61
CA ASN A 263 5.66 13.58 14.29
C ASN A 263 7.02 13.36 13.58
N LYS A 264 7.22 13.99 12.42
CA LYS A 264 8.49 13.84 11.66
C LYS A 264 9.74 14.23 12.45
N ASN A 265 9.59 15.07 13.48
CA ASN A 265 10.71 15.51 14.32
C ASN A 265 11.12 14.47 15.39
N GLU A 266 10.30 13.43 15.60
CA GLU A 266 10.55 12.36 16.58
C GLU A 266 11.23 11.13 15.95
N ILE A 267 11.49 11.17 14.63
CA ILE A 267 12.14 10.12 13.85
C ILE A 267 13.64 10.41 13.71
#